data_bdb44c8ed982fc9c334569b134366c91
#
_entry.id   bdb44c8ed982fc9c334569b134366c91
#
_cell.length_a   1.000
_cell.length_b   1.000
_cell.length_c   1.000
_cell.angle_alpha   90.00
_cell.angle_beta   90.00
_cell.angle_gamma   90.00
#
_symmetry.space_group_name_H-M   'P 1'
#
loop_
_entity.id
_entity.type
_entity.pdbx_description
1 polymer ?
#
loop_
_entity_poly.entity_id
_entity_poly.type
_entity_poly.pdbx_seq_one_letter_code
_entity_poly.pdbx_strand_id
1 'polypeptide(L)'
;TIKKISLCWGSQTAKTTSFYVMLGWVVDQSPKPILWVFPNMLLCKAFASERWLPFCRESKALVDHLPRYIDGNVDADRFTLTKQEFSRCTMNLVGAGSAANVRSYPVSVLVLDEIDVIDERTRRECLDRIKGKHDYKVLQSSTPVTEHGGIWQEFTEGDRRRFMMPCPKCKKRILFRLKNDEGELNIRWAKKA
;
A
#
# COMPACT_ATOMS: atom_id res chain seq x y z
N THR A 1 16.62 -10.04 -4.00
CA THR A 1 15.27 -9.54 -4.33
C THR A 1 14.66 -8.85 -3.11
N ILE A 2 14.11 -7.64 -3.25
CA ILE A 2 13.44 -6.92 -2.15
C ILE A 2 12.15 -7.67 -1.79
N LYS A 3 12.01 -8.07 -0.53
CA LYS A 3 10.84 -8.80 -0.02
C LYS A 3 9.84 -7.91 0.71
N LYS A 4 10.31 -6.80 1.33
CA LYS A 4 9.49 -5.91 2.15
C LYS A 4 9.74 -4.45 1.77
N ILE A 5 8.66 -3.68 1.63
CA ILE A 5 8.68 -2.24 1.39
C ILE A 5 7.80 -1.58 2.44
N SER A 6 8.39 -0.65 3.18
CA SER A 6 7.72 0.11 4.25
C SER A 6 7.73 1.60 3.92
N LEU A 7 6.56 2.18 3.68
CA LEU A 7 6.38 3.60 3.36
C LEU A 7 5.99 4.37 4.62
N CYS A 8 6.99 4.91 5.31
CA CYS A 8 6.81 5.82 6.45
C CYS A 8 6.69 7.26 5.90
N TRP A 9 5.50 7.65 5.47
CA TRP A 9 5.26 8.92 4.79
C TRP A 9 4.15 9.70 5.49
N GLY A 10 4.17 11.02 5.32
CA GLY A 10 3.11 11.91 5.81
C GLY A 10 1.74 11.62 5.21
N SER A 11 0.71 12.22 5.74
CA SER A 11 -0.64 12.13 5.17
C SER A 11 -0.69 12.72 3.76
N GLN A 12 -1.55 12.20 2.90
CA GLN A 12 -1.79 12.67 1.53
C GLN A 12 -0.56 12.70 0.60
N THR A 13 0.43 11.85 0.86
CA THR A 13 1.66 11.74 0.05
C THR A 13 1.62 10.58 -0.95
N ALA A 14 0.43 10.15 -1.36
CA ALA A 14 0.22 9.09 -2.34
C ALA A 14 0.72 7.68 -1.92
N LYS A 15 0.76 7.36 -0.61
CA LYS A 15 1.13 6.03 -0.11
C LYS A 15 0.30 4.92 -0.76
N THR A 16 -1.01 4.99 -0.61
CA THR A 16 -1.96 4.01 -1.16
C THR A 16 -1.91 3.97 -2.69
N THR A 17 -1.72 5.13 -3.35
CA THR A 17 -1.54 5.22 -4.82
C THR A 17 -0.32 4.43 -5.27
N SER A 18 0.80 4.54 -4.55
CA SER A 18 2.01 3.77 -4.86
C SER A 18 1.74 2.27 -4.79
N PHE A 19 0.95 1.82 -3.82
CA PHE A 19 0.63 0.41 -3.68
C PHE A 19 -0.25 -0.11 -4.81
N TYR A 20 -1.32 0.57 -5.20
CA TYR A 20 -2.13 0.03 -6.27
C TYR A 20 -1.44 0.07 -7.64
N VAL A 21 -0.51 1.00 -7.87
CA VAL A 21 0.36 0.93 -9.05
C VAL A 21 1.28 -0.30 -8.99
N MET A 22 1.92 -0.59 -7.84
CA MET A 22 2.73 -1.79 -7.67
C MET A 22 1.90 -3.07 -7.82
N LEU A 23 0.67 -3.08 -7.29
CA LEU A 23 -0.22 -4.24 -7.41
C LEU A 23 -0.75 -4.42 -8.83
N GLY A 24 -1.00 -3.34 -9.56
CA GLY A 24 -1.29 -3.40 -10.99
C GLY A 24 -0.19 -4.11 -11.76
N TRP A 25 1.07 -3.77 -11.48
CA TRP A 25 2.21 -4.49 -12.04
C TRP A 25 2.25 -5.97 -11.63
N VAL A 26 1.92 -6.29 -10.37
CA VAL A 26 1.84 -7.69 -9.90
C VAL A 26 0.77 -8.46 -10.67
N VAL A 27 -0.42 -7.89 -10.84
CA VAL A 27 -1.52 -8.53 -11.59
C VAL A 27 -1.12 -8.82 -13.03
N ASP A 28 -0.46 -7.86 -13.67
CA ASP A 28 -0.08 -7.95 -15.08
C ASP A 28 1.18 -8.82 -15.32
N GLN A 29 2.28 -8.53 -14.61
CA GLN A 29 3.60 -9.08 -14.90
C GLN A 29 4.05 -10.24 -14.00
N SER A 30 3.52 -10.34 -12.78
CA SER A 30 3.94 -11.37 -11.80
C SER A 30 2.75 -11.87 -10.97
N PRO A 31 1.73 -12.45 -11.61
CA PRO A 31 0.45 -12.76 -10.97
C PRO A 31 0.61 -13.72 -9.79
N LYS A 32 0.16 -13.29 -8.62
CA LYS A 32 0.23 -14.01 -7.35
C LYS A 32 -1.00 -13.69 -6.50
N PRO A 33 -1.40 -14.58 -5.58
CA PRO A 33 -2.47 -14.29 -4.63
C PRO A 33 -2.13 -13.07 -3.75
N ILE A 34 -3.02 -12.08 -3.74
CA ILE A 34 -2.86 -10.81 -3.04
C ILE A 34 -3.86 -10.75 -1.89
N LEU A 35 -3.40 -10.34 -0.72
CA LEU A 35 -4.24 -9.94 0.40
C LEU A 35 -3.94 -8.48 0.75
N TRP A 36 -4.97 -7.64 0.69
CA TRP A 36 -4.87 -6.24 1.09
C TRP A 36 -5.71 -5.99 2.34
N VAL A 37 -5.05 -5.58 3.41
CA VAL A 37 -5.65 -5.35 4.72
C VAL A 37 -5.75 -3.84 4.98
N PHE A 38 -6.96 -3.40 5.30
CA PHE A 38 -7.29 -2.02 5.67
C PHE A 38 -7.62 -1.95 7.16
N PRO A 39 -7.59 -0.77 7.79
CA PRO A 39 -7.95 -0.62 9.20
C PRO A 39 -9.35 -1.16 9.53
N ASN A 40 -10.30 -0.98 8.63
CA ASN A 40 -11.66 -1.50 8.79
C ASN A 40 -12.34 -1.79 7.43
N MET A 41 -13.48 -2.48 7.46
CA MET A 41 -14.21 -2.89 6.27
C MET A 41 -14.85 -1.72 5.52
N LEU A 42 -15.21 -0.63 6.21
CA LEU A 42 -15.80 0.55 5.56
C LEU A 42 -14.77 1.22 4.64
N LEU A 43 -13.56 1.48 5.15
CA LEU A 43 -12.44 2.03 4.37
C LEU A 43 -12.04 1.09 3.22
N CYS A 44 -12.05 -0.21 3.47
CA CYS A 44 -11.78 -1.23 2.45
C CYS A 44 -12.75 -1.11 1.26
N LYS A 45 -14.05 -1.09 1.54
CA LYS A 45 -15.08 -1.01 0.49
C LYS A 45 -15.07 0.34 -0.23
N ALA A 46 -14.91 1.44 0.49
CA ALA A 46 -14.80 2.78 -0.11
C ALA A 46 -13.58 2.84 -1.06
N PHE A 47 -12.43 2.37 -0.62
CA PHE A 47 -11.25 2.29 -1.48
C PHE A 47 -11.48 1.44 -2.73
N ALA A 48 -12.08 0.25 -2.56
CA ALA A 48 -12.32 -0.66 -3.66
C ALA A 48 -13.25 -0.05 -4.73
N SER A 49 -14.35 0.61 -4.31
CA SER A 49 -15.33 1.20 -5.22
C SER A 49 -14.86 2.51 -5.86
N GLU A 50 -14.22 3.39 -5.08
CA GLU A 50 -13.95 4.76 -5.50
C GLU A 50 -12.60 4.93 -6.19
N ARG A 51 -11.63 4.05 -5.92
CA ARG A 51 -10.26 4.19 -6.41
C ARG A 51 -9.76 3.00 -7.19
N TRP A 52 -9.83 1.81 -6.59
CA TRP A 52 -9.21 0.62 -7.17
C TRP A 52 -9.95 0.10 -8.41
N LEU A 53 -11.27 -0.04 -8.32
CA LEU A 53 -12.08 -0.51 -9.47
C LEU A 53 -12.03 0.45 -10.66
N PRO A 54 -12.15 1.79 -10.51
CA PRO A 54 -11.91 2.74 -11.60
C PRO A 54 -10.51 2.60 -12.20
N PHE A 55 -9.48 2.53 -11.37
CA PHE A 55 -8.10 2.32 -11.82
C PHE A 55 -7.93 1.05 -12.67
N CYS A 56 -8.54 -0.07 -12.25
CA CYS A 56 -8.49 -1.31 -13.02
C CYS A 56 -9.18 -1.19 -14.39
N ARG A 57 -10.31 -0.47 -14.44
CA ARG A 57 -11.08 -0.29 -15.68
C ARG A 57 -10.41 0.66 -16.66
N GLU A 58 -9.73 1.69 -16.18
CA GLU A 58 -9.07 2.71 -16.98
C GLU A 58 -7.65 2.32 -17.39
N SER A 59 -7.02 1.41 -16.65
CA SER A 59 -5.66 0.94 -16.95
C SER A 59 -5.65 -0.01 -18.13
N LYS A 60 -4.97 0.38 -19.22
CA LYS A 60 -4.77 -0.47 -20.39
C LYS A 60 -4.12 -1.81 -20.05
N ALA A 61 -3.24 -1.85 -19.05
CA ALA A 61 -2.57 -3.06 -18.61
C ALA A 61 -3.47 -4.01 -17.82
N LEU A 62 -4.50 -3.48 -17.13
CA LEU A 62 -5.34 -4.27 -16.23
C LEU A 62 -6.68 -4.67 -16.83
N VAL A 63 -7.19 -3.88 -17.76
CA VAL A 63 -8.53 -4.10 -18.33
C VAL A 63 -8.69 -5.49 -18.93
N ASP A 64 -7.64 -6.05 -19.53
CA ASP A 64 -7.65 -7.38 -20.14
C ASP A 64 -7.55 -8.52 -19.13
N HIS A 65 -7.21 -8.20 -17.88
CA HIS A 65 -7.20 -9.17 -16.78
C HIS A 65 -8.52 -9.23 -16.01
N LEU A 66 -9.46 -8.31 -16.25
CA LEU A 66 -10.75 -8.32 -15.60
C LEU A 66 -11.64 -9.45 -16.14
N PRO A 67 -12.38 -10.16 -15.26
CA PRO A 67 -13.40 -11.13 -15.73
C PRO A 67 -14.51 -10.38 -16.44
N ARG A 68 -14.89 -10.86 -17.60
CA ARG A 68 -15.92 -10.24 -18.43
C ARG A 68 -17.04 -11.21 -18.73
N TYR A 69 -18.25 -10.70 -18.81
CA TYR A 69 -19.35 -11.40 -19.44
C TYR A 69 -19.15 -11.50 -20.96
N ILE A 70 -19.97 -12.29 -21.61
CA ILE A 70 -19.97 -12.43 -23.08
C ILE A 70 -20.22 -11.08 -23.78
N ASP A 71 -20.97 -10.18 -23.13
CA ASP A 71 -21.23 -8.81 -23.62
C ASP A 71 -20.10 -7.80 -23.40
N GLY A 72 -18.98 -8.23 -22.80
CA GLY A 72 -17.83 -7.39 -22.52
C GLY A 72 -17.87 -6.59 -21.21
N ASN A 73 -18.97 -6.66 -20.45
CA ASN A 73 -19.03 -6.02 -19.12
C ASN A 73 -18.25 -6.82 -18.08
N VAL A 74 -17.78 -6.14 -17.03
CA VAL A 74 -17.09 -6.80 -15.91
C VAL A 74 -18.06 -7.67 -15.13
N ASP A 75 -17.70 -8.93 -14.93
CA ASP A 75 -18.47 -9.88 -14.13
C ASP A 75 -18.48 -9.48 -12.65
N ALA A 76 -19.63 -8.97 -12.19
CA ALA A 76 -19.79 -8.45 -10.84
C ALA A 76 -19.70 -9.55 -9.75
N ASP A 77 -19.99 -10.80 -10.07
CA ASP A 77 -19.91 -11.90 -9.12
C ASP A 77 -18.46 -12.33 -8.86
N ARG A 78 -17.62 -12.21 -9.87
CA ARG A 78 -16.19 -12.53 -9.80
C ARG A 78 -15.32 -11.33 -9.41
N PHE A 79 -15.83 -10.11 -9.55
CA PHE A 79 -15.13 -8.90 -9.23
C PHE A 79 -15.93 -8.03 -8.24
N THR A 80 -15.97 -8.49 -7.00
CA THR A 80 -16.66 -7.80 -5.89
C THR A 80 -15.77 -6.78 -5.21
N LEU A 81 -16.33 -6.01 -4.25
CA LEU A 81 -15.54 -5.05 -3.46
C LEU A 81 -14.50 -5.70 -2.52
N THR A 82 -14.65 -6.98 -2.22
CA THR A 82 -13.81 -7.69 -1.24
C THR A 82 -13.05 -8.87 -1.84
N LYS A 83 -13.52 -9.43 -2.94
CA LYS A 83 -12.85 -10.51 -3.67
C LYS A 83 -12.84 -10.17 -5.15
N GLN A 84 -11.67 -10.19 -5.74
CA GLN A 84 -11.46 -9.80 -7.13
C GLN A 84 -10.64 -10.88 -7.84
N GLU A 85 -11.28 -11.54 -8.79
CA GLU A 85 -10.69 -12.59 -9.59
C GLU A 85 -10.19 -12.00 -10.91
N PHE A 86 -8.91 -11.79 -11.02
CA PHE A 86 -8.24 -11.47 -12.27
C PHE A 86 -7.99 -12.76 -13.08
N SER A 87 -7.65 -12.62 -14.34
CA SER A 87 -7.41 -13.77 -15.23
C SER A 87 -6.38 -14.78 -14.71
N ARG A 88 -5.37 -14.33 -13.94
CA ARG A 88 -4.25 -15.17 -13.47
C ARG A 88 -3.99 -15.11 -11.97
N CYS A 89 -4.70 -14.28 -11.22
CA CYS A 89 -4.56 -14.18 -9.76
C CYS A 89 -5.83 -13.68 -9.10
N THR A 90 -5.90 -13.85 -7.78
CA THR A 90 -7.01 -13.34 -6.97
C THR A 90 -6.47 -12.33 -5.97
N MET A 91 -7.17 -11.22 -5.80
CA MET A 91 -6.96 -10.23 -4.77
C MET A 91 -8.13 -10.28 -3.78
N ASN A 92 -7.81 -10.37 -2.50
CA ASN A 92 -8.77 -10.25 -1.42
C ASN A 92 -8.51 -8.98 -0.63
N LEU A 93 -9.55 -8.20 -0.39
CA LEU A 93 -9.52 -6.96 0.37
C LEU A 93 -10.30 -7.18 1.67
N VAL A 94 -9.68 -6.91 2.81
CA VAL A 94 -10.26 -7.19 4.13
C VAL A 94 -10.04 -6.04 5.10
N GLY A 95 -10.95 -5.90 6.07
CA GLY A 95 -10.75 -5.02 7.22
C GLY A 95 -10.07 -5.78 8.37
N ALA A 96 -9.16 -5.12 9.07
CA ALA A 96 -8.38 -5.69 10.17
C ALA A 96 -9.22 -6.16 11.37
N GLY A 97 -10.44 -5.64 11.56
CA GLY A 97 -11.35 -6.03 12.64
C GLY A 97 -11.86 -7.47 12.59
N SER A 98 -11.50 -8.26 11.55
CA SER A 98 -11.89 -9.66 11.40
C SER A 98 -10.68 -10.56 11.17
N ALA A 99 -9.98 -10.90 12.26
CA ALA A 99 -8.83 -11.81 12.23
C ALA A 99 -9.15 -13.18 11.58
N ALA A 100 -10.40 -13.65 11.70
CA ALA A 100 -10.87 -14.87 11.04
C ALA A 100 -10.78 -14.77 9.51
N ASN A 101 -11.09 -13.62 8.94
CA ASN A 101 -11.04 -13.41 7.48
C ASN A 101 -9.60 -13.44 6.95
N VAL A 102 -8.64 -12.92 7.71
CA VAL A 102 -7.23 -12.92 7.30
C VAL A 102 -6.68 -14.34 7.16
N ARG A 103 -7.11 -15.28 8.01
CA ARG A 103 -6.59 -16.65 8.06
C ARG A 103 -7.02 -17.53 6.89
N SER A 104 -8.08 -17.16 6.16
CA SER A 104 -8.71 -18.03 5.17
C SER A 104 -8.12 -17.92 3.76
N TYR A 105 -7.28 -16.92 3.48
CA TYR A 105 -6.82 -16.64 2.13
C TYR A 105 -5.38 -17.09 1.87
N PRO A 106 -5.08 -17.65 0.67
CA PRO A 106 -3.71 -17.83 0.23
C PRO A 106 -3.08 -16.46 -0.03
N VAL A 107 -1.85 -16.24 0.43
CA VAL A 107 -1.16 -14.94 0.31
C VAL A 107 0.26 -15.15 -0.18
N SER A 108 0.64 -14.43 -1.23
CA SER A 108 2.03 -14.28 -1.66
C SER A 108 2.45 -12.82 -1.72
N VAL A 109 1.46 -11.92 -1.91
CA VAL A 109 1.65 -10.48 -1.77
C VAL A 109 0.71 -9.99 -0.67
N LEU A 110 1.27 -9.49 0.41
CA LEU A 110 0.56 -8.93 1.55
C LEU A 110 0.69 -7.41 1.51
N VAL A 111 -0.43 -6.71 1.58
CA VAL A 111 -0.47 -5.25 1.71
C VAL A 111 -1.15 -4.88 3.02
N LEU A 112 -0.50 -4.06 3.81
CA LEU A 112 -1.01 -3.52 5.06
C LEU A 112 -1.04 -2.00 4.95
N ASP A 113 -2.23 -1.43 4.80
CA ASP A 113 -2.38 0.03 4.70
C ASP A 113 -2.72 0.62 6.07
N GLU A 114 -2.08 1.74 6.42
CA GLU A 114 -2.19 2.43 7.70
C GLU A 114 -1.93 1.50 8.92
N ILE A 115 -0.74 0.86 8.93
CA ILE A 115 -0.38 -0.15 9.94
C ILE A 115 -0.40 0.36 11.37
N ASP A 116 -0.22 1.65 11.62
CA ASP A 116 -0.25 2.23 12.97
C ASP A 116 -1.67 2.25 13.55
N VAL A 117 -2.69 2.09 12.71
CA VAL A 117 -4.10 1.95 13.12
C VAL A 117 -4.52 0.49 13.26
N ILE A 118 -3.81 -0.44 12.64
CA ILE A 118 -4.05 -1.88 12.76
C ILE A 118 -3.39 -2.40 14.02
N ASP A 119 -4.13 -3.13 14.85
CA ASP A 119 -3.59 -3.72 16.06
C ASP A 119 -2.44 -4.70 15.80
N GLU A 120 -1.50 -4.78 16.74
CA GLU A 120 -0.27 -5.54 16.57
C GLU A 120 -0.52 -7.06 16.39
N ARG A 121 -1.54 -7.59 17.07
CA ARG A 121 -1.89 -9.01 16.94
C ARG A 121 -2.33 -9.33 15.52
N THR A 122 -3.23 -8.53 14.94
CA THR A 122 -3.69 -8.69 13.56
C THR A 122 -2.53 -8.54 12.57
N ARG A 123 -1.62 -7.59 12.78
CA ARG A 123 -0.42 -7.45 11.94
C ARG A 123 0.45 -8.70 11.97
N ARG A 124 0.71 -9.26 13.15
CA ARG A 124 1.48 -10.51 13.30
C ARG A 124 0.78 -11.68 12.61
N GLU A 125 -0.52 -11.84 12.79
CA GLU A 125 -1.31 -12.89 12.13
C GLU A 125 -1.24 -12.77 10.59
N CYS A 126 -1.28 -11.55 10.05
CA CYS A 126 -1.09 -11.31 8.62
C CYS A 126 0.31 -11.73 8.14
N LEU A 127 1.36 -11.36 8.86
CA LEU A 127 2.74 -11.70 8.52
C LEU A 127 3.01 -13.21 8.63
N ASP A 128 2.35 -13.92 9.54
CA ASP A 128 2.48 -15.36 9.68
C ASP A 128 1.96 -16.11 8.44
N ARG A 129 1.05 -15.52 7.66
CA ARG A 129 0.50 -16.11 6.43
C ARG A 129 1.53 -16.26 5.30
N ILE A 130 2.58 -15.47 5.33
CA ILE A 130 3.63 -15.50 4.30
C ILE A 130 4.89 -16.21 4.77
N LYS A 131 4.98 -16.58 6.07
CA LYS A 131 6.10 -17.36 6.58
C LYS A 131 6.19 -18.69 5.84
N GLY A 132 7.40 -19.07 5.46
CA GLY A 132 7.65 -20.29 4.70
C GLY A 132 7.49 -20.20 3.20
N LYS A 133 7.03 -19.08 2.64
CA LYS A 133 7.01 -18.86 1.19
C LYS A 133 8.33 -18.25 0.72
N HIS A 134 8.90 -18.82 -0.33
CA HIS A 134 10.17 -18.35 -0.90
C HIS A 134 10.02 -16.99 -1.60
N ASP A 135 8.97 -16.86 -2.41
CA ASP A 135 8.72 -15.68 -3.26
C ASP A 135 7.48 -14.94 -2.77
N TYR A 136 7.68 -14.13 -1.74
CA TYR A 136 6.64 -13.27 -1.19
C TYR A 136 7.02 -11.80 -1.25
N LYS A 137 6.02 -10.93 -1.15
CA LYS A 137 6.16 -9.48 -0.99
C LYS A 137 5.30 -8.99 0.16
N VAL A 138 5.84 -8.07 0.94
CA VAL A 138 5.11 -7.29 1.94
C VAL A 138 5.22 -5.83 1.57
N LEU A 139 4.08 -5.20 1.38
CA LEU A 139 3.95 -3.76 1.19
C LEU A 139 3.21 -3.20 2.39
N GLN A 140 3.79 -2.25 3.07
CA GLN A 140 3.14 -1.65 4.24
C GLN A 140 3.33 -0.14 4.27
N SER A 141 2.32 0.57 4.72
CA SER A 141 2.37 2.02 4.82
C SER A 141 1.68 2.52 6.08
N SER A 142 2.13 3.64 6.57
CA SER A 142 1.39 4.47 7.53
C SER A 142 1.97 5.87 7.61
N THR A 143 1.17 6.78 8.17
CA THR A 143 1.67 8.01 8.76
C THR A 143 2.15 7.68 10.17
N PRO A 144 3.42 7.94 10.53
CA PRO A 144 3.91 7.59 11.86
C PRO A 144 3.17 8.37 12.94
N VAL A 145 2.64 7.64 13.92
CA VAL A 145 1.92 8.22 15.08
C VAL A 145 2.86 8.36 16.27
N THR A 146 3.80 7.43 16.43
CA THR A 146 4.77 7.42 17.53
C THR A 146 6.18 7.17 17.02
N GLU A 147 7.19 7.57 17.81
CA GLU A 147 8.60 7.26 17.53
C GLU A 147 9.00 5.84 17.99
N HIS A 148 8.07 5.08 18.56
CA HIS A 148 8.32 3.75 19.11
C HIS A 148 7.26 2.77 18.62
N GLY A 149 7.51 2.09 17.53
CA GLY A 149 6.62 1.07 16.98
C GLY A 149 6.02 1.42 15.63
N GLY A 150 5.11 0.57 15.16
CA GLY A 150 4.41 0.72 13.90
C GLY A 150 5.33 0.92 12.69
N ILE A 151 4.94 1.83 11.82
CA ILE A 151 5.69 2.12 10.59
C ILE A 151 7.05 2.77 10.87
N TRP A 152 7.19 3.51 11.98
CA TRP A 152 8.45 4.13 12.33
C TRP A 152 9.51 3.09 12.68
N GLN A 153 9.15 2.07 13.44
CA GLN A 153 10.04 0.94 13.73
C GLN A 153 10.46 0.24 12.43
N GLU A 154 9.50 -0.07 11.56
CA GLU A 154 9.76 -0.68 10.26
C GLU A 154 10.71 0.13 9.38
N PHE A 155 10.59 1.45 9.43
CA PHE A 155 11.49 2.37 8.73
C PHE A 155 12.89 2.36 9.33
N THR A 156 13.01 2.36 10.67
CA THR A 156 14.30 2.42 11.37
C THR A 156 15.08 1.11 11.29
N GLU A 157 14.40 -0.02 11.20
CA GLU A 157 14.97 -1.34 10.96
C GLU A 157 15.33 -1.59 9.49
N GLY A 158 14.77 -0.79 8.57
CA GLY A 158 15.02 -0.88 7.13
C GLY A 158 16.27 -0.12 6.67
N ASP A 159 16.36 0.12 5.37
CA ASP A 159 17.46 0.84 4.74
C ASP A 159 17.35 2.38 4.86
N ARG A 160 16.29 2.88 5.48
CA ARG A 160 16.04 4.29 5.82
C ARG A 160 16.13 5.24 4.64
N ARG A 161 15.75 4.83 3.45
CA ARG A 161 15.78 5.68 2.26
C ARG A 161 14.92 6.90 2.43
N ARG A 162 15.45 8.04 2.02
CA ARG A 162 14.74 9.32 2.06
C ARG A 162 14.73 9.95 0.68
N PHE A 163 13.63 10.59 0.36
CA PHE A 163 13.52 11.35 -0.88
C PHE A 163 14.36 12.62 -0.77
N MET A 164 15.25 12.83 -1.72
CA MET A 164 16.13 14.01 -1.80
C MET A 164 15.84 14.76 -3.08
N MET A 165 15.64 16.07 -2.97
CA MET A 165 15.42 16.94 -4.11
C MET A 165 16.71 17.65 -4.53
N PRO A 166 16.92 17.88 -5.84
CA PRO A 166 18.04 18.72 -6.27
C PRO A 166 17.77 20.20 -5.94
N CYS A 167 18.71 20.87 -5.33
CA CYS A 167 18.63 22.31 -5.10
C CYS A 167 18.52 23.03 -6.44
N PRO A 168 17.55 23.94 -6.66
CA PRO A 168 17.39 24.65 -7.92
C PRO A 168 18.62 25.52 -8.29
N LYS A 169 19.35 26.05 -7.31
CA LYS A 169 20.55 26.87 -7.53
C LYS A 169 21.80 26.02 -7.79
N CYS A 170 22.20 25.18 -6.84
CA CYS A 170 23.49 24.48 -6.89
C CYS A 170 23.40 22.99 -7.28
N LYS A 171 22.21 22.46 -7.54
CA LYS A 171 21.94 21.09 -7.93
C LYS A 171 22.36 20.02 -6.90
N LYS A 172 22.88 20.39 -5.75
CA LYS A 172 23.17 19.44 -4.66
C LYS A 172 21.87 18.83 -4.18
N ARG A 173 21.90 17.53 -3.88
CA ARG A 173 20.75 16.82 -3.31
C ARG A 173 20.52 17.27 -1.87
N ILE A 174 19.35 17.75 -1.57
CA ILE A 174 18.93 18.21 -0.24
C ILE A 174 17.78 17.35 0.27
N LEU A 175 17.84 17.00 1.53
CA LEU A 175 16.71 16.42 2.23
C LEU A 175 15.77 17.56 2.64
N PHE A 176 14.55 17.52 2.14
CA PHE A 176 13.55 18.50 2.53
C PHE A 176 13.04 18.21 3.94
N ARG A 177 13.41 19.03 4.89
CA ARG A 177 12.94 18.98 6.28
C ARG A 177 12.31 20.31 6.63
N LEU A 178 11.17 20.28 7.33
CA LEU A 178 10.51 21.50 7.82
C LEU A 178 11.40 22.25 8.82
N LYS A 179 12.09 21.50 9.69
CA LYS A 179 13.02 22.03 10.69
C LYS A 179 14.40 21.40 10.52
N ASN A 180 15.44 22.14 10.86
CA ASN A 180 16.81 21.62 11.00
C ASN A 180 16.96 20.85 12.33
N ASP A 181 18.15 20.34 12.58
CA ASP A 181 18.44 19.56 13.81
C ASP A 181 18.43 20.46 15.07
N GLU A 182 18.52 21.79 14.92
CA GLU A 182 18.42 22.80 15.98
C GLU A 182 16.99 23.27 16.22
N GLY A 183 16.01 22.72 15.49
CA GLY A 183 14.58 23.04 15.62
C GLY A 183 14.12 24.29 14.85
N GLU A 184 15.02 24.95 14.11
CA GLU A 184 14.67 26.11 13.29
C GLU A 184 14.02 25.71 11.97
N LEU A 185 13.11 26.58 11.46
CA LEU A 185 12.45 26.35 10.19
C LEU A 185 13.43 26.47 9.02
N ASN A 186 13.53 25.40 8.24
CA ASN A 186 14.27 25.40 6.96
C ASN A 186 13.56 26.19 5.85
N ILE A 187 12.24 26.38 5.97
CA ILE A 187 11.44 27.12 5.00
C ILE A 187 11.23 28.53 5.56
N ARG A 188 11.70 29.51 4.82
CA ARG A 188 11.50 30.91 5.14
C ARG A 188 10.66 31.54 4.04
N TRP A 189 9.68 32.33 4.41
CA TRP A 189 8.88 33.13 3.48
C TRP A 189 8.86 34.59 3.95
N ALA A 190 8.92 35.50 2.99
CA ALA A 190 8.72 36.90 3.28
C ALA A 190 7.21 37.12 3.58
N LYS A 191 6.89 37.67 4.77
CA LYS A 191 5.55 38.22 4.98
C LYS A 191 5.40 39.39 4.03
N LYS A 192 4.39 39.37 3.15
CA LYS A 192 3.99 40.59 2.48
C LYS A 192 3.49 41.55 3.57
N ALA A 193 4.08 42.73 3.60
CA ALA A 193 3.61 43.85 4.41
C ALA A 193 2.19 44.24 4.00
#